data_252cd62e23f7a3f319ac213462ed8308
#
_entry.id   252cd62e23f7a3f319ac213462ed8308
#
_cell.length_a   1.000
_cell.length_b   1.000
_cell.length_c   1.000
_cell.angle_alpha   90.00
_cell.angle_beta   90.00
_cell.angle_gamma   90.00
#
_symmetry.space_group_name_H-M   'P 1'
#
loop_
_entity.id
_entity.type
_entity.pdbx_description
1 polymer ?
#
loop_
_entity_poly.entity_id
_entity_poly.type
_entity_poly.pdbx_seq_one_letter_code
_entity_poly.pdbx_strand_id
1 'polypeptide(L)'
;MKILALDTSNRPLSVAVLEDDTLLAETTLNMARKHSTTLMPIISEMLQKSDTTPQDLDRIVVSAGPGSYTGLRIGVTAAKTLAFTLNKELVGVSSLELLAANCQNDTAELLVPIFDARRENVFVGVYQNKAGNLVEVLPDQH
;
A
#
# COMPACT_ATOMS: atom_id res chain seq x y z
N MET A 1 -11.59 -10.08 -10.28
CA MET A 1 -11.70 -9.34 -9.01
C MET A 1 -10.99 -8.00 -9.18
N LYS A 2 -11.72 -6.89 -8.96
CA LYS A 2 -11.17 -5.54 -9.03
C LYS A 2 -10.74 -5.04 -7.65
N ILE A 3 -9.53 -4.52 -7.56
CA ILE A 3 -8.89 -4.12 -6.31
C ILE A 3 -8.45 -2.66 -6.41
N LEU A 4 -8.76 -1.87 -5.39
CA LEU A 4 -8.17 -0.56 -5.15
C LEU A 4 -7.10 -0.70 -4.07
N ALA A 5 -5.86 -0.34 -4.37
CA ALA A 5 -4.75 -0.38 -3.43
C ALA A 5 -4.24 1.02 -3.10
N LEU A 6 -4.01 1.28 -1.81
CA LEU A 6 -3.61 2.57 -1.26
C LEU A 6 -2.36 2.43 -0.39
N ASP A 7 -1.38 3.28 -0.60
CA ASP A 7 -0.23 3.42 0.30
C ASP A 7 0.06 4.88 0.61
N THR A 8 -0.05 5.23 1.88
CA THR A 8 0.26 6.54 2.44
C THR A 8 1.21 6.42 3.65
N SER A 9 1.85 5.27 3.79
CA SER A 9 2.67 4.92 4.96
C SER A 9 3.96 5.72 5.07
N ASN A 10 4.42 6.30 3.97
CA ASN A 10 5.67 7.02 3.91
C ASN A 10 5.52 8.33 3.11
N ARG A 11 6.65 8.94 2.71
CA ARG A 11 6.67 10.17 1.92
C ARG A 11 5.90 10.07 0.61
N PRO A 12 6.05 9.02 -0.22
CA PRO A 12 5.22 8.83 -1.39
C PRO A 12 3.77 8.52 -1.01
N LEU A 13 2.85 8.98 -1.86
CA LEU A 13 1.45 8.56 -1.90
C LEU A 13 1.26 7.74 -3.16
N SER A 14 0.78 6.52 -3.02
CA SER A 14 0.53 5.62 -4.14
C SER A 14 -0.90 5.12 -4.15
N VAL A 15 -1.48 5.08 -5.34
CA VAL A 15 -2.81 4.51 -5.59
C VAL A 15 -2.73 3.66 -6.85
N ALA A 16 -3.30 2.45 -6.79
CA ALA A 16 -3.38 1.54 -7.91
C ALA A 16 -4.77 0.90 -8.02
N VAL A 17 -5.18 0.62 -9.25
CA VAL A 17 -6.37 -0.17 -9.57
C VAL A 17 -5.92 -1.39 -10.36
N LEU A 18 -6.31 -2.56 -9.88
CA LEU A 18 -5.98 -3.84 -10.51
C LEU A 18 -7.26 -4.61 -10.84
N GLU A 19 -7.19 -5.44 -11.87
CA GLU A 19 -8.17 -6.47 -12.16
C GLU A 19 -7.47 -7.82 -12.24
N ASP A 20 -7.76 -8.69 -11.30
CA ASP A 20 -7.00 -9.94 -11.06
C ASP A 20 -5.49 -9.65 -10.93
N ASP A 21 -4.65 -10.15 -11.83
CA ASP A 21 -3.21 -9.91 -11.84
C ASP A 21 -2.79 -8.75 -12.79
N THR A 22 -3.77 -8.03 -13.36
CA THR A 22 -3.50 -6.96 -14.31
C THR A 22 -3.57 -5.60 -13.64
N LEU A 23 -2.49 -4.82 -13.73
CA LEU A 23 -2.47 -3.43 -13.32
C LEU A 23 -3.19 -2.57 -14.37
N LEU A 24 -4.33 -1.95 -14.01
CA LEU A 24 -5.12 -1.12 -14.90
C LEU A 24 -4.67 0.34 -14.87
N ALA A 25 -4.39 0.87 -13.69
CA ALA A 25 -3.92 2.24 -13.50
C ALA A 25 -3.14 2.34 -12.19
N GLU A 26 -2.08 3.14 -12.19
CA GLU A 26 -1.35 3.50 -10.97
C GLU A 26 -0.80 4.90 -11.04
N THR A 27 -0.58 5.49 -9.89
CA THR A 27 0.18 6.71 -9.74
C THR A 27 0.93 6.71 -8.41
N THR A 28 2.13 7.26 -8.42
CA THR A 28 2.92 7.52 -7.22
C THR A 28 3.36 8.97 -7.22
N LEU A 29 2.97 9.70 -6.18
CA LEU A 29 3.33 11.10 -5.99
C LEU A 29 4.30 11.23 -4.83
N ASN A 30 5.48 11.74 -5.10
CA ASN A 30 6.48 11.99 -4.07
C ASN A 30 6.26 13.38 -3.45
N MET A 31 5.27 13.48 -2.56
CA MET A 31 4.82 14.74 -1.96
C MET A 31 4.95 14.71 -0.44
N ALA A 32 5.69 15.64 0.11
CA ALA A 32 6.03 15.63 1.52
C ALA A 32 4.88 15.95 2.50
N ARG A 33 3.76 16.57 2.10
CA ARG A 33 2.79 17.14 3.07
C ARG A 33 1.34 17.34 2.62
N LYS A 34 0.83 16.64 1.61
CA LYS A 34 -0.53 16.88 1.11
C LYS A 34 -1.39 15.63 0.94
N HIS A 35 -1.09 14.56 1.67
CA HIS A 35 -1.82 13.29 1.52
C HIS A 35 -3.32 13.44 1.79
N SER A 36 -3.70 14.22 2.81
CA SER A 36 -5.11 14.41 3.18
C SER A 36 -5.97 15.09 2.12
N THR A 37 -5.40 16.03 1.37
CA THR A 37 -6.12 16.75 0.31
C THR A 37 -5.97 16.12 -1.06
N THR A 38 -5.01 15.23 -1.23
CA THR A 38 -4.63 14.66 -2.54
C THR A 38 -5.16 13.24 -2.73
N LEU A 39 -5.33 12.45 -1.67
CA LEU A 39 -5.67 11.04 -1.76
C LEU A 39 -7.01 10.80 -2.48
N MET A 40 -8.10 11.42 -2.06
CA MET A 40 -9.41 11.18 -2.67
C MET A 40 -9.50 11.63 -4.14
N PRO A 41 -8.98 12.81 -4.54
CA PRO A 41 -8.88 13.17 -5.95
C PRO A 41 -8.10 12.16 -6.80
N ILE A 42 -6.99 11.64 -6.30
CA ILE A 42 -6.18 10.64 -7.01
C ILE A 42 -6.90 9.30 -7.11
N ILE A 43 -7.61 8.86 -6.08
CA ILE A 43 -8.46 7.67 -6.16
C ILE A 43 -9.49 7.83 -7.28
N SER A 44 -10.19 8.97 -7.31
CA SER A 44 -11.17 9.26 -8.35
C SER A 44 -10.55 9.24 -9.74
N GLU A 45 -9.38 9.85 -9.92
CA GLU A 45 -8.64 9.87 -11.19
C GLU A 45 -8.24 8.45 -11.64
N MET A 46 -7.73 7.63 -10.73
CA MET A 46 -7.31 6.26 -11.06
C MET A 46 -8.49 5.37 -11.42
N LEU A 47 -9.61 5.50 -10.73
CA LEU A 47 -10.84 4.81 -11.07
C LEU A 47 -11.33 5.21 -12.47
N GLN A 48 -11.34 6.50 -12.77
CA GLN A 48 -11.73 7.01 -14.08
C GLN A 48 -10.80 6.50 -15.20
N LYS A 49 -9.48 6.55 -14.99
CA LYS A 49 -8.49 6.09 -15.97
C LYS A 49 -8.53 4.58 -16.23
N SER A 50 -8.99 3.81 -15.25
CA SER A 50 -9.16 2.36 -15.35
C SER A 50 -10.57 1.94 -15.81
N ASP A 51 -11.42 2.90 -16.20
CA ASP A 51 -12.82 2.65 -16.55
C ASP A 51 -13.55 1.79 -15.50
N THR A 52 -13.30 2.13 -14.23
CA THR A 52 -13.81 1.42 -13.06
C THR A 52 -14.67 2.35 -12.22
N THR A 53 -15.88 1.94 -11.89
CA THR A 53 -16.70 2.65 -10.92
C THR A 53 -16.39 2.16 -9.50
N PRO A 54 -16.66 2.96 -8.45
CA PRO A 54 -16.49 2.49 -7.07
C PRO A 54 -17.26 1.19 -6.76
N GLN A 55 -18.42 1.01 -7.38
CA GLN A 55 -19.27 -0.16 -7.21
C GLN A 55 -18.66 -1.44 -7.80
N ASP A 56 -17.82 -1.31 -8.83
CA ASP A 56 -17.14 -2.43 -9.49
C ASP A 56 -16.01 -3.02 -8.65
N LEU A 57 -15.56 -2.29 -7.63
CA LEU A 57 -14.51 -2.78 -6.73
C LEU A 57 -15.02 -3.96 -5.90
N ASP A 58 -14.18 -4.97 -5.75
CA ASP A 58 -14.44 -6.14 -4.89
C ASP A 58 -13.71 -6.01 -3.55
N ARG A 59 -12.54 -5.38 -3.57
CA ARG A 59 -11.64 -5.31 -2.40
C ARG A 59 -10.90 -3.98 -2.37
N ILE A 60 -10.66 -3.50 -1.16
CA ILE A 60 -9.79 -2.35 -0.89
C ILE A 60 -8.60 -2.85 -0.07
N VAL A 61 -7.39 -2.53 -0.51
CA VAL A 61 -6.12 -2.89 0.14
C VAL A 61 -5.44 -1.61 0.59
N VAL A 62 -4.89 -1.61 1.79
CA VAL A 62 -4.19 -0.44 2.34
C VAL A 62 -2.96 -0.85 3.12
N SER A 63 -1.89 -0.07 3.00
CA SER A 63 -0.75 -0.19 3.90
C SER A 63 -1.18 0.12 5.34
N ALA A 64 -0.99 -0.86 6.23
CA ALA A 64 -1.44 -0.79 7.63
C ALA A 64 -0.33 -0.36 8.60
N GLY A 65 0.86 -0.11 8.09
CA GLY A 65 2.06 0.22 8.86
C GLY A 65 3.10 -0.91 8.80
N PRO A 66 4.27 -0.64 9.40
CA PRO A 66 4.68 0.59 10.08
C PRO A 66 4.92 1.77 9.13
N GLY A 67 5.06 2.99 9.68
CA GLY A 67 5.36 4.17 8.88
C GLY A 67 4.93 5.48 9.52
N SER A 68 4.71 6.50 8.70
CA SER A 68 4.24 7.80 9.14
C SER A 68 2.87 7.71 9.82
N TYR A 69 2.79 8.06 11.09
CA TYR A 69 1.54 8.05 11.85
C TYR A 69 0.42 8.86 11.16
N THR A 70 0.73 10.07 10.72
CA THR A 70 -0.24 10.91 10.01
C THR A 70 -0.65 10.31 8.68
N GLY A 71 0.31 9.84 7.90
CA GLY A 71 0.04 9.20 6.60
C GLY A 71 -0.82 7.96 6.74
N LEU A 72 -0.47 7.07 7.65
CA LEU A 72 -1.24 5.84 7.93
C LEU A 72 -2.68 6.13 8.33
N ARG A 73 -2.91 7.15 9.20
CA ARG A 73 -4.27 7.54 9.58
C ARG A 73 -5.10 8.00 8.38
N ILE A 74 -4.51 8.77 7.47
CA ILE A 74 -5.18 9.26 6.26
C ILE A 74 -5.57 8.07 5.37
N GLY A 75 -4.64 7.20 5.02
CA GLY A 75 -4.88 6.05 4.14
C GLY A 75 -5.85 5.04 4.74
N VAL A 76 -5.63 4.64 5.98
CA VAL A 76 -6.48 3.65 6.66
C VAL A 76 -7.90 4.18 6.88
N THR A 77 -8.06 5.47 7.23
CA THR A 77 -9.38 6.08 7.38
C THR A 77 -10.12 6.11 6.04
N ALA A 78 -9.46 6.53 4.96
CA ALA A 78 -10.05 6.53 3.63
C ALA A 78 -10.46 5.13 3.18
N ALA A 79 -9.56 4.15 3.36
CA ALA A 79 -9.82 2.75 2.99
C ALA A 79 -10.99 2.15 3.78
N LYS A 80 -11.05 2.37 5.10
CA LYS A 80 -12.16 1.93 5.95
C LYS A 80 -13.48 2.57 5.53
N THR A 81 -13.49 3.87 5.28
CA THR A 81 -14.69 4.59 4.86
C THR A 81 -15.20 4.07 3.52
N LEU A 82 -14.32 3.91 2.54
CA LEU A 82 -14.69 3.35 1.23
C LEU A 82 -15.22 1.92 1.36
N ALA A 83 -14.51 1.05 2.07
CA ALA A 83 -14.90 -0.34 2.26
C ALA A 83 -16.28 -0.45 2.95
N PHE A 84 -16.51 0.33 3.99
CA PHE A 84 -17.78 0.38 4.70
C PHE A 84 -18.92 0.91 3.81
N THR A 85 -18.71 2.05 3.15
CA THR A 85 -19.72 2.70 2.31
C THR A 85 -20.10 1.85 1.11
N LEU A 86 -19.14 1.17 0.50
CA LEU A 86 -19.35 0.33 -0.67
C LEU A 86 -19.69 -1.12 -0.32
N ASN A 87 -19.65 -1.49 0.96
CA ASN A 87 -19.81 -2.86 1.46
C ASN A 87 -18.83 -3.84 0.79
N LYS A 88 -17.54 -3.48 0.80
CA LYS A 88 -16.45 -4.25 0.20
C LYS A 88 -15.47 -4.75 1.25
N GLU A 89 -14.72 -5.79 0.89
CA GLU A 89 -13.67 -6.32 1.74
C GLU A 89 -12.52 -5.30 1.91
N LEU A 90 -11.98 -5.21 3.13
CA LEU A 90 -10.81 -4.40 3.45
C LEU A 90 -9.66 -5.30 3.90
N VAL A 91 -8.50 -5.14 3.28
CA VAL A 91 -7.28 -5.88 3.62
C VAL A 91 -6.18 -4.89 3.97
N GLY A 92 -5.57 -5.08 5.14
CA GLY A 92 -4.34 -4.37 5.53
C GLY A 92 -3.11 -5.19 5.22
N VAL A 93 -2.08 -4.57 4.67
CA VAL A 93 -0.78 -5.21 4.40
C VAL A 93 0.35 -4.45 5.07
N SER A 94 1.42 -5.15 5.43
CA SER A 94 2.61 -4.51 6.00
C SER A 94 3.25 -3.54 5.01
N SER A 95 3.58 -2.34 5.48
CA SER A 95 4.30 -1.35 4.67
C SER A 95 5.73 -1.80 4.35
N LEU A 96 6.35 -2.59 5.23
CA LEU A 96 7.68 -3.17 5.00
C LEU A 96 7.60 -4.31 3.98
N GLU A 97 6.57 -5.14 4.03
CA GLU A 97 6.31 -6.16 3.01
C GLU A 97 6.11 -5.54 1.64
N LEU A 98 5.35 -4.44 1.54
CA LEU A 98 5.19 -3.70 0.28
C LEU A 98 6.53 -3.18 -0.25
N LEU A 99 7.41 -2.69 0.62
CA LEU A 99 8.74 -2.26 0.22
C LEU A 99 9.60 -3.44 -0.29
N ALA A 100 9.57 -4.57 0.40
CA ALA A 100 10.26 -5.78 -0.01
C ALA A 100 9.74 -6.33 -1.35
N ALA A 101 8.44 -6.20 -1.62
CA ALA A 101 7.83 -6.66 -2.86
C ALA A 101 8.38 -5.98 -4.12
N ASN A 102 8.92 -4.76 -4.01
CA ASN A 102 9.60 -4.10 -5.14
C ASN A 102 10.88 -4.82 -5.59
N CYS A 103 11.47 -5.65 -4.73
CA CYS A 103 12.67 -6.44 -4.99
C CYS A 103 12.36 -7.93 -5.15
N GLN A 104 11.10 -8.31 -5.35
CA GLN A 104 10.68 -9.73 -5.41
C GLN A 104 11.36 -10.53 -6.53
N ASN A 105 11.81 -9.87 -7.58
CA ASN A 105 12.55 -10.50 -8.68
C ASN A 105 14.07 -10.55 -8.43
N ASP A 106 14.53 -10.02 -7.31
CA ASP A 106 15.93 -10.06 -6.94
C ASP A 106 16.33 -11.47 -6.49
N THR A 107 17.54 -11.88 -6.82
CA THR A 107 18.11 -13.19 -6.43
C THR A 107 18.63 -13.19 -5.00
N ALA A 108 18.48 -12.09 -4.27
CA ALA A 108 18.90 -11.97 -2.88
C ALA A 108 18.23 -13.05 -2.00
N GLU A 109 19.01 -13.67 -1.13
CA GLU A 109 18.48 -14.68 -0.20
C GLU A 109 17.50 -14.09 0.81
N LEU A 110 17.78 -12.88 1.25
CA LEU A 110 16.95 -12.14 2.21
C LEU A 110 16.74 -10.70 1.76
N LEU A 111 15.54 -10.22 1.95
CA LEU A 111 15.14 -8.83 1.77
C LEU A 111 14.89 -8.21 3.14
N VAL A 112 15.56 -7.12 3.43
CA VAL A 112 15.49 -6.43 4.73
C VAL A 112 15.02 -4.99 4.52
N PRO A 113 13.70 -4.76 4.35
CA PRO A 113 13.16 -3.42 4.26
C PRO A 113 13.33 -2.67 5.58
N ILE A 114 13.66 -1.39 5.49
CA ILE A 114 13.90 -0.53 6.66
C ILE A 114 13.22 0.82 6.44
N PHE A 115 12.47 1.28 7.43
CA PHE A 115 11.95 2.65 7.50
C PHE A 115 12.56 3.39 8.70
N ASP A 116 12.85 4.68 8.49
CA ASP A 116 13.24 5.57 9.57
C ASP A 116 12.08 5.77 10.56
N ALA A 117 12.26 5.31 11.78
CA ALA A 117 11.30 5.47 12.88
C ALA A 117 11.59 6.71 13.74
N ARG A 118 12.55 7.55 13.32
CA ARG A 118 13.06 8.72 14.01
C ARG A 118 13.82 8.41 15.30
N ARG A 119 14.53 9.41 15.84
CA ARG A 119 15.30 9.30 17.09
C ARG A 119 16.26 8.11 17.09
N GLU A 120 16.94 7.89 15.95
CA GLU A 120 17.92 6.80 15.78
C GLU A 120 17.32 5.39 15.87
N ASN A 121 16.00 5.26 15.67
CA ASN A 121 15.30 3.98 15.58
C ASN A 121 14.87 3.71 14.14
N VAL A 122 14.65 2.44 13.85
CA VAL A 122 14.14 1.97 12.56
C VAL A 122 13.01 0.97 12.75
N PHE A 123 12.08 0.95 11.79
CA PHE A 123 11.21 -0.20 11.58
C PHE A 123 11.90 -1.14 10.62
N VAL A 124 11.94 -2.42 10.91
CA VAL A 124 12.58 -3.45 10.11
C VAL A 124 11.77 -4.74 10.08
N GLY A 125 11.77 -5.42 8.95
CA GLY A 125 11.28 -6.78 8.80
C GLY A 125 12.28 -7.58 7.97
N VAL A 126 12.14 -8.89 7.92
CA VAL A 126 12.97 -9.75 7.07
C VAL A 126 12.06 -10.67 6.27
N TYR A 127 12.25 -10.65 4.97
CA TYR A 127 11.47 -11.41 4.01
C TYR A 127 12.38 -12.24 3.11
N GLN A 128 11.86 -13.32 2.60
CA GLN A 128 12.55 -14.18 1.65
C GLN A 128 11.66 -14.43 0.44
N ASN A 129 12.22 -14.34 -0.75
CA ASN A 129 11.52 -14.76 -1.96
C ASN A 129 11.62 -16.28 -2.11
N LYS A 130 10.50 -16.98 -2.00
CA LYS A 130 10.39 -18.43 -2.22
C LYS A 130 9.48 -18.70 -3.40
N ALA A 131 10.07 -19.11 -4.53
CA ALA A 131 9.33 -19.48 -5.73
C ALA A 131 8.35 -18.37 -6.20
N GLY A 132 8.77 -17.10 -6.17
CA GLY A 132 7.94 -15.98 -6.57
C GLY A 132 6.99 -15.45 -5.50
N ASN A 133 6.96 -16.07 -4.32
CA ASN A 133 6.18 -15.61 -3.17
C ASN A 133 7.08 -15.02 -2.09
N LEU A 134 6.68 -13.86 -1.59
CA LEU A 134 7.35 -13.23 -0.47
C LEU A 134 6.90 -13.89 0.83
N VAL A 135 7.84 -14.40 1.61
CA VAL A 135 7.59 -15.07 2.89
C VAL A 135 8.25 -14.28 4.01
N GLU A 136 7.49 -13.95 5.03
CA GLU A 136 7.99 -13.32 6.24
C GLU A 136 8.91 -14.29 7.00
N VAL A 137 10.15 -13.88 7.27
CA VAL A 137 11.14 -14.63 8.05
C VAL A 137 11.23 -14.08 9.45
N LEU A 138 11.20 -12.76 9.59
CA LEU A 138 11.15 -12.05 10.86
C LEU A 138 10.04 -11.00 10.79
N PRO A 139 9.07 -11.03 11.72
CA PRO A 139 8.00 -10.04 11.78
C PRO A 139 8.52 -8.61 11.88
N ASP A 140 7.70 -7.66 11.45
CA ASP A 140 8.00 -6.24 11.55
C ASP A 140 8.31 -5.85 13.01
N GLN A 141 9.43 -5.17 13.22
CA GLN A 141 9.95 -4.77 14.54
C GLN A 141 10.32 -3.28 14.54
N HIS A 142 10.38 -2.75 15.76
CA HIS A 142 10.82 -1.38 16.06
C HIS A 142 12.03 -1.39 16.98
#